data_40b5d65debf8f5df311b80a59fb75f29
#
_entry.id   40b5d65debf8f5df311b80a59fb75f29
#
_cell.length_a   1.000
_cell.length_b   1.000
_cell.length_c   1.000
_cell.angle_alpha   90.00
_cell.angle_beta   90.00
_cell.angle_gamma   90.00
#
_symmetry.space_group_name_H-M   'P 1'
#
loop_
_entity.id
_entity.type
_entity.pdbx_description
1 polymer ?
#
loop_
_entity_poly.entity_id
_entity_poly.type
_entity_poly.pdbx_seq_one_letter_code
_entity_poly.pdbx_strand_id
1 'polypeptide(L)'
;AAIITFLADVFPKAQLAPALSDAKRGEYYRWLFYTVNSAEAALMEVAFQFPIQPAMRKTLGYGSMERVIDTLDGQLRRHPYLLGEQFQSCDLVLAGLLMFAIKSKALTPTDAMQAYLARITARSAFQKMNDISAAQLTQLNA
;
A
#
# COMPACT_ATOMS: atom_id res chain seq x y z
N ALA A 1 1.57 -9.53 -0.67
CA ALA A 1 2.36 -9.33 0.55
C ALA A 1 3.41 -10.44 0.73
N ALA A 2 3.05 -11.73 0.67
CA ALA A 2 3.97 -12.86 0.96
C ALA A 2 5.26 -12.84 0.10
N ILE A 3 5.15 -12.70 -1.23
CA ILE A 3 6.31 -12.66 -2.14
C ILE A 3 7.25 -11.51 -1.78
N ILE A 4 6.71 -10.33 -1.52
CA ILE A 4 7.49 -9.14 -1.18
C ILE A 4 8.23 -9.33 0.14
N THR A 5 7.57 -9.89 1.15
CA THR A 5 8.19 -10.20 2.45
C THR A 5 9.30 -11.22 2.31
N PHE A 6 9.05 -12.31 1.59
CA PHE A 6 10.05 -13.34 1.32
C PHE A 6 11.29 -12.75 0.62
N LEU A 7 11.10 -11.97 -0.44
CA LEU A 7 12.22 -11.34 -1.15
C LEU A 7 12.99 -10.36 -0.27
N ALA A 8 12.32 -9.58 0.58
CA ALA A 8 12.98 -8.68 1.52
C ALA A 8 13.86 -9.43 2.54
N ASP A 9 13.43 -10.64 2.94
CA ASP A 9 14.19 -11.49 3.87
C ASP A 9 15.36 -12.22 3.19
N VAL A 10 15.16 -12.68 1.96
CA VAL A 10 16.21 -13.34 1.17
C VAL A 10 17.32 -12.35 0.74
N PHE A 11 16.96 -11.09 0.53
CA PHE A 11 17.89 -10.04 0.11
C PHE A 11 18.05 -8.92 1.16
N PRO A 12 18.54 -9.21 2.39
CA PRO A 12 18.57 -8.23 3.48
C PRO A 12 19.44 -7.00 3.18
N LYS A 13 20.44 -7.12 2.31
CA LYS A 13 21.25 -6.00 1.85
C LYS A 13 20.47 -4.92 1.10
N ALA A 14 19.29 -5.27 0.56
CA ALA A 14 18.41 -4.31 -0.11
C ALA A 14 17.65 -3.41 0.88
N GLN A 15 17.67 -3.73 2.18
CA GLN A 15 17.05 -2.96 3.27
C GLN A 15 15.55 -2.65 3.02
N LEU A 16 14.83 -3.60 2.42
CA LEU A 16 13.41 -3.46 2.08
C LEU A 16 12.45 -3.89 3.21
N ALA A 17 13.00 -4.40 4.31
CA ALA A 17 12.28 -4.66 5.55
C ALA A 17 13.24 -4.50 6.74
N PRO A 18 12.75 -4.15 7.94
CA PRO A 18 13.55 -4.19 9.16
C PRO A 18 14.07 -5.60 9.41
N ALA A 19 15.24 -5.74 10.02
CA ALA A 19 15.80 -7.05 10.39
C ALA A 19 14.80 -7.84 11.26
N LEU A 20 14.85 -9.18 11.22
CA LEU A 20 13.95 -10.02 12.03
C LEU A 20 14.08 -9.77 13.54
N SER A 21 15.26 -9.32 13.99
CA SER A 21 15.54 -8.95 15.39
C SER A 21 15.18 -7.50 15.72
N ASP A 22 14.79 -6.67 14.74
CA ASP A 22 14.43 -5.26 14.97
C ASP A 22 12.98 -5.16 15.47
N ALA A 23 12.76 -4.38 16.54
CA ALA A 23 11.43 -4.13 17.07
C ALA A 23 10.47 -3.51 16.03
N LYS A 24 10.96 -2.73 15.08
CA LYS A 24 10.18 -2.20 13.96
C LYS A 24 9.62 -3.27 13.02
N ARG A 25 10.09 -4.52 13.14
CA ARG A 25 9.57 -5.61 12.34
C ARG A 25 8.08 -5.87 12.59
N GLY A 26 7.62 -5.71 13.83
CA GLY A 26 6.21 -5.81 14.17
C GLY A 26 5.36 -4.73 13.49
N GLU A 27 5.86 -3.49 13.46
CA GLU A 27 5.19 -2.39 12.77
C GLU A 27 5.16 -2.60 11.24
N TYR A 28 6.22 -3.11 10.66
CA TYR A 28 6.27 -3.50 9.24
C TYR A 28 5.17 -4.51 8.89
N TYR A 29 5.01 -5.58 9.67
CA TYR A 29 3.93 -6.55 9.48
C TYR A 29 2.55 -5.91 9.70
N ARG A 30 2.41 -5.06 10.71
CA ARG A 30 1.16 -4.34 10.95
C ARG A 30 0.70 -3.58 9.69
N TRP A 31 1.59 -2.84 9.04
CA TRP A 31 1.25 -2.09 7.83
C TRP A 31 0.98 -2.99 6.61
N LEU A 32 1.73 -4.08 6.46
CA LEU A 32 1.43 -5.07 5.42
C LEU A 32 0.02 -5.64 5.57
N PHE A 33 -0.30 -6.16 6.75
CA PHE A 33 -1.61 -6.75 7.00
C PHE A 33 -2.73 -5.72 7.00
N TYR A 34 -2.49 -4.53 7.49
CA TYR A 34 -3.47 -3.44 7.41
C TYR A 34 -3.82 -3.11 5.96
N THR A 35 -2.83 -3.04 5.09
CA THR A 35 -3.03 -2.74 3.67
C THR A 35 -3.84 -3.83 2.96
N VAL A 36 -3.42 -5.10 3.06
CA VAL A 36 -4.03 -6.20 2.30
C VAL A 36 -5.30 -6.76 2.92
N ASN A 37 -5.60 -6.41 4.15
CA ASN A 37 -6.80 -6.91 4.84
C ASN A 37 -7.82 -5.79 5.09
N SER A 38 -7.41 -4.74 5.81
CA SER A 38 -8.34 -3.68 6.22
C SER A 38 -8.58 -2.66 5.10
N ALA A 39 -7.51 -2.12 4.51
CA ALA A 39 -7.62 -1.08 3.50
C ALA A 39 -8.19 -1.62 2.18
N GLU A 40 -7.74 -2.81 1.74
CA GLU A 40 -8.27 -3.45 0.54
C GLU A 40 -9.75 -3.82 0.70
N ALA A 41 -10.15 -4.39 1.85
CA ALA A 41 -11.54 -4.74 2.10
C ALA A 41 -12.46 -3.50 2.10
N ALA A 42 -12.05 -2.40 2.73
CA ALA A 42 -12.80 -1.14 2.71
C ALA A 42 -12.92 -0.57 1.29
N LEU A 43 -11.84 -0.67 0.49
CA LEU A 43 -11.86 -0.25 -0.91
C LEU A 43 -12.83 -1.10 -1.74
N MET A 44 -12.83 -2.42 -1.56
CA MET A 44 -13.74 -3.33 -2.28
C MET A 44 -15.21 -3.05 -1.92
N GLU A 45 -15.51 -2.73 -0.65
CA GLU A 45 -16.85 -2.31 -0.24
C GLU A 45 -17.34 -1.12 -1.09
N VAL A 46 -16.50 -0.10 -1.22
CA VAL A 46 -16.84 1.12 -1.99
C VAL A 46 -16.90 0.83 -3.49
N ALA A 47 -15.89 0.15 -4.03
CA ALA A 47 -15.76 -0.09 -5.46
C ALA A 47 -16.91 -0.96 -6.03
N PHE A 48 -17.37 -1.95 -5.26
CA PHE A 48 -18.42 -2.87 -5.65
C PHE A 48 -19.77 -2.56 -4.99
N GLN A 49 -19.86 -1.50 -4.19
CA GLN A 49 -21.08 -1.07 -3.49
C GLN A 49 -21.73 -2.21 -2.68
N PHE A 50 -20.89 -2.98 -1.95
CA PHE A 50 -21.40 -4.07 -1.13
C PHE A 50 -22.35 -3.55 -0.05
N PRO A 51 -23.57 -4.12 0.08
CA PRO A 51 -24.55 -3.68 1.05
C PRO A 51 -24.20 -4.15 2.47
N ILE A 52 -23.35 -3.37 3.17
CA ILE A 52 -22.95 -3.69 4.54
C ILE A 52 -23.99 -3.13 5.53
N GLN A 53 -24.64 -4.03 6.26
CA GLN A 53 -25.55 -3.64 7.32
C GLN A 53 -24.79 -3.00 8.50
N PRO A 54 -25.32 -1.94 9.13
CA PRO A 54 -24.65 -1.25 10.25
C PRO A 54 -24.20 -2.18 11.39
N ALA A 55 -25.00 -3.21 11.70
CA ALA A 55 -24.67 -4.21 12.73
C ALA A 55 -23.41 -5.04 12.40
N MET A 56 -23.09 -5.21 11.11
CA MET A 56 -21.93 -5.99 10.66
C MET A 56 -20.62 -5.21 10.74
N ARG A 57 -20.65 -3.88 10.78
CA ARG A 57 -19.42 -3.04 10.73
C ARG A 57 -18.44 -3.33 11.86
N LYS A 58 -18.92 -3.68 13.05
CA LYS A 58 -18.03 -4.05 14.19
C LYS A 58 -17.27 -5.36 13.93
N THR A 59 -17.86 -6.26 13.16
CA THR A 59 -17.26 -7.59 12.85
C THR A 59 -16.26 -7.50 11.71
N LEU A 60 -16.41 -6.54 10.79
CA LEU A 60 -15.57 -6.41 9.61
C LEU A 60 -14.13 -5.92 9.90
N GLY A 61 -13.85 -5.42 11.10
CA GLY A 61 -12.50 -5.05 11.55
C GLY A 61 -11.93 -3.75 10.97
N TYR A 62 -12.30 -3.34 9.75
CA TYR A 62 -11.85 -2.07 9.16
C TYR A 62 -12.74 -0.87 9.49
N GLY A 63 -13.96 -1.12 9.98
CA GLY A 63 -14.92 -0.09 10.36
C GLY A 63 -15.57 0.59 9.17
N SER A 64 -14.90 1.54 8.53
CA SER A 64 -15.38 2.23 7.33
C SER A 64 -14.23 2.74 6.48
N MET A 65 -14.50 3.11 5.22
CA MET A 65 -13.51 3.69 4.31
C MET A 65 -12.95 5.01 4.86
N GLU A 66 -13.78 5.84 5.49
CA GLU A 66 -13.34 7.10 6.12
C GLU A 66 -12.27 6.84 7.19
N ARG A 67 -12.49 5.84 8.06
CA ARG A 67 -11.51 5.47 9.09
C ARG A 67 -10.20 4.94 8.50
N VAL A 68 -10.29 4.23 7.40
CA VAL A 68 -9.10 3.76 6.68
C VAL A 68 -8.32 4.95 6.11
N ILE A 69 -9.02 5.89 5.47
CA ILE A 69 -8.41 7.12 4.94
C ILE A 69 -7.77 7.91 6.08
N ASP A 70 -8.46 8.15 7.18
CA ASP A 70 -7.94 8.90 8.33
C ASP A 70 -6.68 8.25 8.92
N THR A 71 -6.67 6.91 9.01
CA THR A 71 -5.51 6.15 9.52
C THR A 71 -4.30 6.31 8.61
N LEU A 72 -4.49 6.15 7.30
CA LEU A 72 -3.42 6.28 6.31
C LEU A 72 -2.95 7.73 6.19
N ASP A 73 -3.86 8.69 6.08
CA ASP A 73 -3.55 10.11 5.97
C ASP A 73 -2.79 10.60 7.21
N GLY A 74 -3.25 10.22 8.40
CA GLY A 74 -2.57 10.55 9.65
C GLY A 74 -1.16 10.00 9.75
N GLN A 75 -0.86 8.82 9.19
CA GLN A 75 0.50 8.28 9.12
C GLN A 75 1.36 9.01 8.10
N LEU A 76 0.83 9.24 6.90
CA LEU A 76 1.55 9.85 5.78
C LEU A 76 1.81 11.35 5.96
N ARG A 77 1.04 12.03 6.83
CA ARG A 77 1.33 13.42 7.25
C ARG A 77 2.52 13.50 8.21
N ARG A 78 2.72 12.47 9.04
CA ARG A 78 3.79 12.47 10.04
C ARG A 78 5.12 12.00 9.49
N HIS A 79 5.09 11.15 8.47
CA HIS A 79 6.28 10.47 7.96
C HIS A 79 6.24 10.37 6.43
N PRO A 80 7.40 10.44 5.77
CA PRO A 80 7.50 10.26 4.32
C PRO A 80 7.13 8.84 3.85
N TYR A 81 7.31 7.83 4.72
CA TYR A 81 6.99 6.42 4.49
C TYR A 81 6.32 5.79 5.71
N LEU A 82 5.74 4.61 5.56
CA LEU A 82 4.97 3.96 6.62
C LEU A 82 5.76 3.70 7.92
N LEU A 83 7.06 3.42 7.83
CA LEU A 83 7.93 3.18 8.99
C LEU A 83 8.83 4.38 9.35
N GLY A 84 8.60 5.55 8.82
CA GLY A 84 9.39 6.75 9.07
C GLY A 84 10.14 7.24 7.82
N GLU A 85 11.46 7.44 7.93
CA GLU A 85 12.26 8.10 6.89
C GLU A 85 12.70 7.19 5.73
N GLN A 86 12.66 5.88 5.93
CA GLN A 86 13.16 4.92 4.94
C GLN A 86 12.02 4.17 4.26
N PHE A 87 12.10 4.09 2.93
CA PHE A 87 11.23 3.24 2.13
C PHE A 87 11.42 1.77 2.52
N GLN A 88 10.31 1.07 2.73
CA GLN A 88 10.25 -0.37 2.97
C GLN A 88 9.29 -1.02 1.98
N SER A 89 9.34 -2.34 1.85
CA SER A 89 8.47 -3.04 0.90
C SER A 89 6.98 -2.98 1.24
N CYS A 90 6.60 -2.69 2.48
CA CYS A 90 5.21 -2.39 2.85
C CYS A 90 4.68 -1.12 2.16
N ASP A 91 5.56 -0.14 1.90
CA ASP A 91 5.19 1.05 1.13
C ASP A 91 4.83 0.70 -0.32
N LEU A 92 5.51 -0.27 -0.92
CA LEU A 92 5.19 -0.73 -2.26
C LEU A 92 3.77 -1.32 -2.34
N VAL A 93 3.38 -2.09 -1.31
CA VAL A 93 2.04 -2.71 -1.24
C VAL A 93 0.97 -1.64 -1.10
N LEU A 94 1.17 -0.68 -0.18
CA LEU A 94 0.22 0.42 0.00
C LEU A 94 0.14 1.30 -1.26
N ALA A 95 1.27 1.67 -1.85
CA ALA A 95 1.28 2.48 -3.07
C ALA A 95 0.53 1.79 -4.22
N GLY A 96 0.70 0.49 -4.40
CA GLY A 96 -0.04 -0.29 -5.38
C GLY A 96 -1.55 -0.24 -5.17
N LEU A 97 -2.00 -0.41 -3.92
CA LEU A 97 -3.42 -0.31 -3.57
C LEU A 97 -3.98 1.10 -3.82
N LEU A 98 -3.26 2.15 -3.39
CA LEU A 98 -3.70 3.53 -3.57
C LEU A 98 -3.76 3.91 -5.07
N MET A 99 -2.76 3.53 -5.86
CA MET A 99 -2.76 3.79 -7.31
C MET A 99 -3.94 3.09 -8.00
N PHE A 100 -4.23 1.85 -7.63
CA PHE A 100 -5.40 1.12 -8.13
C PHE A 100 -6.70 1.82 -7.75
N ALA A 101 -6.85 2.20 -6.47
CA ALA A 101 -8.04 2.88 -5.94
C ALA A 101 -8.32 4.22 -6.63
N ILE A 102 -7.27 5.00 -6.89
CA ILE A 102 -7.37 6.28 -7.58
C ILE A 102 -7.72 6.07 -9.06
N LYS A 103 -7.05 5.13 -9.73
CA LYS A 103 -7.31 4.81 -11.15
C LYS A 103 -8.73 4.30 -11.38
N SER A 104 -9.26 3.49 -10.45
CA SER A 104 -10.65 2.99 -10.50
C SER A 104 -11.69 4.01 -10.01
N LYS A 105 -11.26 5.22 -9.60
CA LYS A 105 -12.10 6.29 -9.04
C LYS A 105 -12.84 5.89 -7.74
N ALA A 106 -12.38 4.85 -7.05
CA ALA A 106 -12.91 4.43 -5.77
C ALA A 106 -12.35 5.24 -4.59
N LEU A 107 -11.26 6.00 -4.81
CA LEU A 107 -10.64 6.87 -3.82
C LEU A 107 -10.25 8.20 -4.44
N THR A 108 -10.63 9.31 -3.79
CA THR A 108 -10.03 10.62 -4.01
C THR A 108 -8.84 10.78 -3.07
N PRO A 109 -7.60 10.90 -3.57
CA PRO A 109 -6.44 10.96 -2.71
C PRO A 109 -6.36 12.27 -1.93
N THR A 110 -5.90 12.20 -0.68
CA THR A 110 -5.52 13.39 0.09
C THR A 110 -4.18 13.95 -0.40
N ASP A 111 -3.83 15.17 0.02
CA ASP A 111 -2.53 15.78 -0.32
C ASP A 111 -1.35 14.93 0.19
N ALA A 112 -1.49 14.33 1.39
CA ALA A 112 -0.48 13.43 1.95
C ALA A 112 -0.30 12.15 1.12
N MET A 113 -1.39 11.56 0.64
CA MET A 113 -1.34 10.41 -0.27
C MET A 113 -0.72 10.77 -1.62
N GLN A 114 -1.04 11.93 -2.17
CA GLN A 114 -0.43 12.41 -3.43
C GLN A 114 1.08 12.60 -3.27
N ALA A 115 1.52 13.30 -2.22
CA ALA A 115 2.93 13.51 -1.92
C ALA A 115 3.68 12.19 -1.67
N TYR A 116 3.05 11.23 -1.00
CA TYR A 116 3.59 9.89 -0.79
C TYR A 116 3.76 9.14 -2.12
N LEU A 117 2.74 9.09 -2.96
CA LEU A 117 2.81 8.43 -4.26
C LEU A 117 3.84 9.09 -5.17
N ALA A 118 3.98 10.41 -5.15
CA ALA A 118 5.02 11.12 -5.90
C ALA A 118 6.43 10.65 -5.50
N ARG A 119 6.69 10.45 -4.19
CA ARG A 119 7.99 9.90 -3.72
C ARG A 119 8.23 8.48 -4.19
N ILE A 120 7.20 7.62 -4.16
CA ILE A 120 7.30 6.22 -4.62
C ILE A 120 7.58 6.17 -6.13
N THR A 121 6.81 6.90 -6.92
CA THR A 121 6.91 6.87 -8.39
C THR A 121 8.18 7.52 -8.92
N ALA A 122 8.80 8.44 -8.18
CA ALA A 122 10.10 9.03 -8.52
C ALA A 122 11.29 8.07 -8.34
N ARG A 123 11.11 6.93 -7.68
CA ARG A 123 12.20 5.95 -7.48
C ARG A 123 12.61 5.33 -8.82
N SER A 124 13.92 5.22 -9.06
CA SER A 124 14.47 4.63 -10.29
C SER A 124 13.98 3.20 -10.54
N ALA A 125 13.83 2.41 -9.47
CA ALA A 125 13.30 1.06 -9.57
C ALA A 125 11.83 1.02 -10.04
N PHE A 126 11.01 2.01 -9.63
CA PHE A 126 9.63 2.14 -10.10
C PHE A 126 9.58 2.51 -11.58
N GLN A 127 10.40 3.46 -12.00
CA GLN A 127 10.50 3.86 -13.42
C GLN A 127 10.96 2.69 -14.29
N LYS A 128 12.00 1.98 -13.87
CA LYS A 128 12.48 0.77 -14.57
C LYS A 128 11.39 -0.31 -14.69
N MET A 129 10.60 -0.51 -13.64
CA MET A 129 9.45 -1.45 -13.69
C MET A 129 8.43 -1.02 -14.73
N ASN A 130 8.10 0.27 -14.81
CA ASN A 130 7.19 0.79 -15.82
C ASN A 130 7.70 0.59 -17.24
N ASP A 131 9.00 0.83 -17.50
CA ASP A 131 9.61 0.63 -18.82
C ASP A 131 9.54 -0.84 -19.24
N ILE A 132 9.85 -1.77 -18.32
CA ILE A 132 9.73 -3.22 -18.57
C ILE A 132 8.29 -3.61 -18.87
N SER A 133 7.33 -3.11 -18.06
CA SER A 133 5.91 -3.43 -18.25
C SER A 133 5.39 -2.90 -19.59
N ALA A 134 5.77 -1.70 -19.99
CA ALA A 134 5.39 -1.11 -21.27
C ALA A 134 5.94 -1.92 -22.46
N ALA A 135 7.21 -2.33 -22.40
CA ALA A 135 7.83 -3.17 -23.42
C ALA A 135 7.12 -4.53 -23.56
N GLN A 136 6.79 -5.18 -22.45
CA GLN A 136 6.05 -6.45 -22.44
C GLN A 136 4.64 -6.33 -23.02
N LEU A 137 3.91 -5.27 -22.67
CA LEU A 137 2.57 -5.01 -23.22
C LEU A 137 2.62 -4.80 -24.75
N THR A 138 3.63 -4.13 -25.25
CA THR A 138 3.82 -3.93 -26.69
C THR A 138 4.04 -5.27 -27.39
N GLN A 139 4.82 -6.18 -26.80
CA GLN A 139 5.07 -7.52 -27.37
C GLN A 139 3.82 -8.42 -27.34
N LEU A 140 2.96 -8.29 -26.33
CA LEU A 140 1.73 -9.09 -26.22
C LEU A 140 0.63 -8.63 -27.19
N ASN A 141 0.67 -7.39 -27.65
CA ASN A 141 -0.31 -6.79 -28.56
C ASN A 141 0.16 -6.79 -30.05
N ALA A 142 1.34 -7.33 -30.31
CA ALA A 142 1.91 -7.47 -31.67
C ALA A 142 1.65 -8.87 -32.24
#